data_d493a57acf19e1adf0d96ff3bef0feca
#
_entry.id   d493a57acf19e1adf0d96ff3bef0feca
#
_cell.length_a   1.000
_cell.length_b   1.000
_cell.length_c   1.000
_cell.angle_alpha   90.00
_cell.angle_beta   90.00
_cell.angle_gamma   90.00
#
_symmetry.space_group_name_H-M   'P 1'
#
loop_
_entity.id
_entity.type
_entity.pdbx_description
1 polymer ?
#
loop_
_entity_poly.entity_id
_entity_poly.type
_entity_poly.pdbx_seq_one_letter_code
_entity_poly.pdbx_strand_id
1 'polypeptide(L)'
;KQNGDSVGGVFEVFATGLPYGLGSPMQWDRKLQSKITSSMMSVNAFKSIDIGSGIDMASKFGSEVHDEIGFDGKRFTRYSNNAGGIEGGMSNAQPLIVQISMKPIATLIKPLRSVDLISKEIKNAHKERTDSCAVPAASIIAESMLCFVLLDSILEKFGGDSLNQLKKHMDVSAKY
;
A
#
# COMPACT_ATOMS: atom_id res chain seq x y z
N LYS A 1 23.63 -12.92 -1.79
CA LYS A 1 24.27 -13.49 -3.03
C LYS A 1 25.34 -14.53 -2.69
N GLN A 2 26.22 -14.21 -1.72
CA GLN A 2 27.30 -15.15 -1.30
C GLN A 2 26.76 -16.50 -0.78
N ASN A 3 25.59 -16.51 -0.15
CA ASN A 3 24.99 -17.73 0.42
C ASN A 3 24.10 -18.49 -0.56
N GLY A 4 23.94 -18.03 -1.83
CA GLY A 4 23.07 -18.64 -2.82
C GLY A 4 21.57 -18.54 -2.46
N ASP A 5 21.20 -17.54 -1.63
CA ASP A 5 19.87 -17.36 -1.06
C ASP A 5 19.24 -16.04 -1.50
N SER A 6 17.92 -15.91 -1.33
CA SER A 6 17.17 -14.70 -1.58
C SER A 6 16.67 -14.07 -0.28
N VAL A 7 16.42 -12.77 -0.30
CA VAL A 7 15.89 -12.01 0.83
C VAL A 7 14.64 -11.25 0.42
N GLY A 8 13.70 -11.15 1.33
CA GLY A 8 12.57 -10.26 1.25
C GLY A 8 12.88 -8.91 1.90
N GLY A 9 11.84 -8.14 2.19
CA GLY A 9 11.96 -6.90 2.91
C GLY A 9 10.64 -6.20 3.10
N VAL A 10 10.71 -5.08 3.79
CA VAL A 10 9.61 -4.15 3.99
C VAL A 10 9.95 -2.84 3.30
N PHE A 11 8.97 -2.22 2.67
CA PHE A 11 9.11 -0.91 2.05
C PHE A 11 7.82 -0.13 2.19
N GLU A 12 7.90 1.16 2.00
CA GLU A 12 6.76 2.07 2.02
C GLU A 12 6.56 2.72 0.65
N VAL A 13 5.29 2.92 0.29
CA VAL A 13 4.87 3.83 -0.75
C VAL A 13 3.97 4.89 -0.13
N PHE A 14 4.13 6.13 -0.56
CA PHE A 14 3.34 7.21 -0.02
C PHE A 14 2.86 8.16 -1.11
N ALA A 15 1.73 8.83 -0.86
CA ALA A 15 1.19 9.87 -1.72
C ALA A 15 0.84 11.11 -0.89
N THR A 16 1.22 12.28 -1.41
CA THR A 16 0.94 13.57 -0.79
C THR A 16 0.01 14.41 -1.66
N GLY A 17 -0.63 15.42 -1.06
CA GLY A 17 -1.50 16.33 -1.79
C GLY A 17 -2.84 15.71 -2.21
N LEU A 18 -3.25 14.62 -1.57
CA LEU A 18 -4.54 14.01 -1.84
C LEU A 18 -5.68 14.91 -1.34
N PRO A 19 -6.77 15.06 -2.12
CA PRO A 19 -7.95 15.74 -1.64
C PRO A 19 -8.64 14.94 -0.55
N TYR A 20 -9.36 15.62 0.34
CA TYR A 20 -10.20 14.99 1.35
C TYR A 20 -11.34 14.18 0.72
N GLY A 21 -11.64 13.00 1.29
CA GLY A 21 -12.83 12.22 0.96
C GLY A 21 -12.73 11.40 -0.33
N LEU A 22 -11.54 10.95 -0.75
CA LEU A 22 -11.42 9.89 -1.76
C LEU A 22 -11.84 8.55 -1.14
N GLY A 23 -12.62 7.77 -1.85
CA GLY A 23 -13.20 6.53 -1.34
C GLY A 23 -14.61 6.73 -0.79
N SER A 24 -15.08 5.83 0.07
CA SER A 24 -16.44 5.86 0.60
C SER A 24 -16.49 5.32 2.05
N PRO A 25 -17.29 5.91 2.94
CA PRO A 25 -17.49 5.37 4.28
C PRO A 25 -18.50 4.21 4.32
N MET A 26 -19.32 4.04 3.27
CA MET A 26 -20.51 3.20 3.29
C MET A 26 -20.23 1.74 2.96
N GLN A 27 -19.73 1.45 1.77
CA GLN A 27 -19.56 0.08 1.28
C GLN A 27 -18.12 -0.39 1.49
N TRP A 28 -17.96 -1.64 1.91
CA TRP A 28 -16.67 -2.23 2.23
C TRP A 28 -15.70 -2.23 1.04
N ASP A 29 -16.19 -2.51 -0.16
CA ASP A 29 -15.42 -2.57 -1.42
C ASP A 29 -15.11 -1.19 -2.03
N ARG A 30 -15.79 -0.14 -1.56
CA ARG A 30 -15.57 1.25 -2.00
C ARG A 30 -14.72 2.06 -1.04
N LYS A 31 -14.38 1.51 0.13
CA LYS A 31 -13.44 2.13 1.06
C LYS A 31 -12.06 2.24 0.41
N LEU A 32 -11.40 3.38 0.60
CA LEU A 32 -10.09 3.61 -0.02
C LEU A 32 -9.05 2.55 0.40
N GLN A 33 -9.01 2.21 1.70
CA GLN A 33 -8.11 1.14 2.17
C GLN A 33 -8.41 -0.21 1.51
N SER A 34 -9.68 -0.55 1.26
CA SER A 34 -10.04 -1.81 0.63
C SER A 34 -9.55 -1.87 -0.82
N LYS A 35 -9.72 -0.79 -1.58
CA LYS A 35 -9.20 -0.67 -2.95
C LYS A 35 -7.67 -0.79 -2.98
N ILE A 36 -6.97 -0.08 -2.09
CA ILE A 36 -5.50 -0.11 -1.98
C ILE A 36 -5.02 -1.51 -1.62
N THR A 37 -5.53 -2.09 -0.52
CA THR A 37 -5.04 -3.39 -0.05
C THR A 37 -5.36 -4.52 -1.04
N SER A 38 -6.53 -4.50 -1.69
CA SER A 38 -6.87 -5.47 -2.74
C SER A 38 -5.91 -5.37 -3.93
N SER A 39 -5.61 -4.15 -4.39
CA SER A 39 -4.67 -3.91 -5.48
C SER A 39 -3.26 -4.38 -5.11
N MET A 40 -2.76 -4.00 -3.94
CA MET A 40 -1.42 -4.38 -3.48
C MET A 40 -1.29 -5.89 -3.26
N MET A 41 -2.28 -6.53 -2.63
CA MET A 41 -2.26 -7.98 -2.40
C MET A 41 -2.39 -8.80 -3.68
N SER A 42 -2.77 -8.22 -4.81
CA SER A 42 -2.75 -8.87 -6.11
C SER A 42 -1.33 -9.03 -6.68
N VAL A 43 -0.36 -8.26 -6.18
CA VAL A 43 1.03 -8.36 -6.61
C VAL A 43 1.69 -9.58 -5.98
N ASN A 44 2.33 -10.40 -6.82
CA ASN A 44 3.01 -11.61 -6.35
C ASN A 44 4.06 -11.29 -5.29
N ALA A 45 4.15 -12.17 -4.30
CA ALA A 45 5.08 -12.10 -3.17
C ALA A 45 4.79 -11.02 -2.10
N PHE A 46 3.83 -10.13 -2.28
CA PHE A 46 3.37 -9.28 -1.18
C PHE A 46 2.59 -10.12 -0.17
N LYS A 47 2.85 -9.93 1.12
CA LYS A 47 2.33 -10.81 2.20
C LYS A 47 1.66 -10.07 3.34
N SER A 48 1.97 -8.80 3.54
CA SER A 48 1.21 -7.91 4.41
C SER A 48 1.14 -6.51 3.83
N ILE A 49 0.08 -5.82 4.19
CA ILE A 49 -0.16 -4.41 3.86
C ILE A 49 -0.60 -3.73 5.14
N ASP A 50 0.13 -2.72 5.55
CA ASP A 50 -0.23 -1.85 6.66
C ASP A 50 -0.49 -0.43 6.14
N ILE A 51 -1.41 0.29 6.78
CA ILE A 51 -1.71 1.69 6.49
C ILE A 51 -1.37 2.51 7.73
N GLY A 52 -0.58 3.57 7.53
CA GLY A 52 -0.07 4.37 8.64
C GLY A 52 0.80 3.55 9.57
N SER A 53 0.58 3.67 10.88
CA SER A 53 1.33 2.92 11.89
C SER A 53 0.96 1.42 11.96
N GLY A 54 -0.04 0.98 11.17
CA GLY A 54 -0.35 -0.43 10.95
C GLY A 54 -0.46 -1.25 12.23
N ILE A 55 0.25 -2.38 12.25
CA ILE A 55 0.23 -3.33 13.37
C ILE A 55 0.73 -2.73 14.69
N ASP A 56 1.58 -1.71 14.67
CA ASP A 56 2.12 -1.09 15.87
C ASP A 56 1.04 -0.44 16.74
N MET A 57 -0.08 -0.03 16.13
CA MET A 57 -1.22 0.53 16.87
C MET A 57 -1.94 -0.50 17.74
N ALA A 58 -1.87 -1.78 17.40
CA ALA A 58 -2.61 -2.83 18.11
C ALA A 58 -2.13 -3.06 19.55
N SER A 59 -0.91 -2.64 19.86
CA SER A 59 -0.30 -2.76 21.20
C SER A 59 -0.37 -1.49 22.04
N LYS A 60 -1.03 -0.43 21.54
CA LYS A 60 -1.09 0.89 22.18
C LYS A 60 -2.51 1.25 22.63
N PHE A 61 -2.61 2.18 23.56
CA PHE A 61 -3.90 2.76 23.93
C PHE A 61 -4.42 3.73 22.87
N GLY A 62 -5.74 3.89 22.79
CA GLY A 62 -6.36 4.79 21.80
C GLY A 62 -5.83 6.23 21.87
N SER A 63 -5.56 6.75 23.08
CA SER A 63 -4.97 8.08 23.28
C SER A 63 -3.55 8.25 22.72
N GLU A 64 -2.85 7.15 22.45
CA GLU A 64 -1.50 7.15 21.91
C GLU A 64 -1.47 7.05 20.37
N VAL A 65 -2.61 6.66 19.76
CA VAL A 65 -2.66 6.40 18.32
C VAL A 65 -3.63 7.27 17.56
N HIS A 66 -4.66 7.86 18.21
CA HIS A 66 -5.56 8.78 17.52
C HIS A 66 -4.86 10.09 17.21
N ASP A 67 -4.95 10.51 15.94
CA ASP A 67 -4.30 11.72 15.45
C ASP A 67 -5.09 12.94 15.89
N GLU A 68 -4.53 13.72 16.83
CA GLU A 68 -5.14 14.94 17.33
C GLU A 68 -5.25 16.02 16.23
N ILE A 69 -6.34 16.76 16.27
CA ILE A 69 -6.61 17.86 15.33
C ILE A 69 -6.23 19.18 15.95
N GLY A 70 -5.41 19.94 15.24
CA GLY A 70 -5.04 21.31 15.57
C GLY A 70 -5.55 22.32 14.53
N PHE A 71 -5.28 23.59 14.78
CA PHE A 71 -5.55 24.68 13.86
C PHE A 71 -4.41 25.70 13.90
N ASP A 72 -3.79 25.98 12.75
CA ASP A 72 -2.62 26.87 12.65
C ASP A 72 -2.98 28.35 12.40
N GLY A 73 -4.26 28.69 12.48
CA GLY A 73 -4.80 30.02 12.19
C GLY A 73 -5.30 30.18 10.74
N LYS A 74 -5.06 29.19 9.88
CA LYS A 74 -5.49 29.19 8.47
C LYS A 74 -6.18 27.90 8.06
N ARG A 75 -5.69 26.77 8.55
CA ARG A 75 -6.18 25.43 8.18
C ARG A 75 -6.13 24.49 9.37
N PHE A 76 -6.93 23.45 9.30
CA PHE A 76 -6.82 22.33 10.22
C PHE A 76 -5.53 21.54 9.96
N THR A 77 -4.88 21.12 11.04
CA THR A 77 -3.62 20.36 11.03
C THR A 77 -3.78 19.08 11.83
N ARG A 78 -2.84 18.16 11.70
CA ARG A 78 -2.72 16.99 12.54
C ARG A 78 -1.35 16.99 13.20
N TYR A 79 -1.28 16.57 14.47
CA TYR A 79 -0.02 16.48 15.21
C TYR A 79 0.72 15.17 14.96
N SER A 80 0.01 14.17 14.43
CA SER A 80 0.53 12.87 14.03
C SER A 80 -0.22 12.35 12.80
N ASN A 81 0.23 11.26 12.21
CA ASN A 81 -0.41 10.61 11.07
C ASN A 81 -0.39 9.08 11.22
N ASN A 82 -0.80 8.62 12.41
CA ASN A 82 -0.88 7.19 12.69
C ASN A 82 -1.92 6.48 11.80
N ALA A 83 -3.00 7.19 11.45
CA ALA A 83 -4.02 6.71 10.51
C ALA A 83 -3.52 6.56 9.07
N GLY A 84 -2.32 7.11 8.74
CA GLY A 84 -1.70 6.98 7.43
C GLY A 84 -2.52 7.59 6.30
N GLY A 85 -3.22 8.69 6.54
CA GLY A 85 -3.98 9.43 5.52
C GLY A 85 -5.39 8.88 5.24
N ILE A 86 -5.85 7.85 5.96
CA ILE A 86 -7.18 7.26 5.77
C ILE A 86 -7.93 7.18 7.09
N GLU A 87 -9.13 7.77 7.14
CA GLU A 87 -10.06 7.66 8.25
C GLU A 87 -11.47 7.39 7.72
N GLY A 88 -12.22 6.53 8.39
CA GLY A 88 -13.60 6.21 8.03
C GLY A 88 -13.78 5.60 6.62
N GLY A 89 -12.72 5.14 5.98
CA GLY A 89 -12.77 4.60 4.61
C GLY A 89 -12.43 5.60 3.52
N MET A 90 -12.03 6.81 3.90
CA MET A 90 -11.74 7.91 2.97
C MET A 90 -10.39 8.57 3.28
N SER A 91 -9.81 9.23 2.27
CA SER A 91 -8.64 10.09 2.49
C SER A 91 -8.98 11.27 3.41
N ASN A 92 -8.08 11.61 4.32
CA ASN A 92 -8.21 12.72 5.27
C ASN A 92 -7.31 13.93 4.94
N ALA A 93 -6.83 14.01 3.71
CA ALA A 93 -5.90 15.04 3.21
C ALA A 93 -4.49 15.04 3.86
N GLN A 94 -4.19 14.10 4.74
CA GLN A 94 -2.82 13.87 5.21
C GLN A 94 -2.07 12.97 4.22
N PRO A 95 -0.74 12.88 4.31
CA PRO A 95 0.03 11.92 3.51
C PRO A 95 -0.52 10.51 3.67
N LEU A 96 -0.82 9.86 2.56
CA LEU A 96 -1.16 8.45 2.53
C LEU A 96 0.11 7.64 2.66
N ILE A 97 0.18 6.75 3.64
CA ILE A 97 1.33 5.89 3.91
C ILE A 97 0.87 4.44 3.87
N VAL A 98 1.48 3.65 2.97
CA VAL A 98 1.21 2.22 2.82
C VAL A 98 2.53 1.46 2.95
N GLN A 99 2.64 0.64 3.99
CA GLN A 99 3.79 -0.22 4.23
C GLN A 99 3.49 -1.64 3.71
N ILE A 100 4.46 -2.25 3.04
CA ILE A 100 4.28 -3.52 2.36
C ILE A 100 5.41 -4.46 2.73
N SER A 101 5.07 -5.69 3.16
CA SER A 101 6.04 -6.75 3.37
C SER A 101 6.05 -7.70 2.19
N MET A 102 7.21 -7.96 1.64
CA MET A 102 7.44 -8.86 0.52
C MET A 102 8.26 -10.07 0.97
N LYS A 103 7.77 -11.28 0.68
CA LYS A 103 8.56 -12.50 0.92
C LYS A 103 9.74 -12.60 -0.04
N PRO A 104 10.81 -13.37 0.30
CA PRO A 104 11.89 -13.67 -0.61
C PRO A 104 11.40 -14.31 -1.91
N ILE A 105 12.14 -14.10 -3.00
CA ILE A 105 11.88 -14.77 -4.29
C ILE A 105 12.01 -16.28 -4.11
N ALA A 106 11.09 -17.04 -4.73
CA ALA A 106 11.02 -18.48 -4.55
C ALA A 106 12.10 -19.25 -5.30
N THR A 107 12.67 -18.68 -6.38
CA THR A 107 13.77 -19.28 -7.12
C THR A 107 15.08 -19.16 -6.34
N LEU A 108 15.79 -20.28 -6.13
CA LEU A 108 17.00 -20.31 -5.30
C LEU A 108 18.13 -21.01 -6.03
N ILE A 109 19.35 -20.50 -5.84
CA ILE A 109 20.59 -21.21 -6.20
C ILE A 109 20.85 -22.35 -5.22
N LYS A 110 20.47 -22.17 -3.93
CA LYS A 110 20.53 -23.19 -2.90
C LYS A 110 19.26 -24.05 -2.96
N PRO A 111 19.32 -25.30 -3.49
CA PRO A 111 18.11 -26.08 -3.70
C PRO A 111 17.49 -26.53 -2.39
N LEU A 112 16.19 -26.37 -2.26
CA LEU A 112 15.38 -26.93 -1.18
C LEU A 112 14.92 -28.36 -1.54
N ARG A 113 14.49 -29.12 -0.53
CA ARG A 113 13.86 -30.42 -0.74
C ARG A 113 12.55 -30.27 -1.48
N SER A 114 12.32 -31.16 -2.42
CA SER A 114 11.11 -31.31 -3.22
C SER A 114 10.80 -32.79 -3.40
N VAL A 115 9.79 -33.12 -4.19
CA VAL A 115 9.36 -34.51 -4.46
C VAL A 115 9.19 -34.67 -5.96
N ASP A 116 9.70 -35.76 -6.49
CA ASP A 116 9.44 -36.18 -7.87
C ASP A 116 7.97 -36.55 -8.02
N LEU A 117 7.29 -35.99 -9.00
CA LEU A 117 5.84 -36.20 -9.18
C LEU A 117 5.48 -37.60 -9.60
N ILE A 118 6.38 -38.34 -10.26
CA ILE A 118 6.15 -39.72 -10.77
C ILE A 118 6.56 -40.72 -9.72
N SER A 119 7.85 -40.71 -9.29
CA SER A 119 8.37 -41.72 -8.36
C SER A 119 7.97 -41.47 -6.91
N LYS A 120 7.49 -40.24 -6.57
CA LYS A 120 7.19 -39.79 -5.20
C LYS A 120 8.40 -39.79 -4.25
N GLU A 121 9.59 -39.90 -4.78
CA GLU A 121 10.83 -39.86 -4.02
C GLU A 121 11.24 -38.41 -3.72
N ILE A 122 11.91 -38.22 -2.56
CA ILE A 122 12.47 -36.93 -2.19
C ILE A 122 13.65 -36.60 -3.09
N LYS A 123 13.59 -35.48 -3.76
CA LYS A 123 14.68 -34.92 -4.58
C LYS A 123 14.92 -33.46 -4.24
N ASN A 124 16.09 -32.94 -4.59
CA ASN A 124 16.33 -31.50 -4.52
C ASN A 124 15.58 -30.79 -5.66
N ALA A 125 15.01 -29.62 -5.36
CA ALA A 125 14.43 -28.74 -6.36
C ALA A 125 15.46 -28.32 -7.41
N HIS A 126 15.00 -27.94 -8.58
CA HIS A 126 15.87 -27.42 -9.62
C HIS A 126 16.56 -26.12 -9.16
N LYS A 127 17.85 -25.98 -9.50
CA LYS A 127 18.58 -24.73 -9.27
C LYS A 127 18.22 -23.73 -10.35
N GLU A 128 17.80 -22.54 -9.94
CA GLU A 128 17.49 -21.47 -10.87
C GLU A 128 18.37 -20.25 -10.56
N ARG A 129 18.83 -19.59 -11.62
CA ARG A 129 19.44 -18.28 -11.49
C ARG A 129 18.36 -17.30 -11.00
N THR A 130 18.66 -16.57 -9.96
CA THR A 130 17.73 -15.59 -9.40
C THR A 130 18.48 -14.34 -8.93
N ASP A 131 17.75 -13.24 -8.82
CA ASP A 131 18.21 -12.06 -8.10
C ASP A 131 18.10 -12.31 -6.60
N SER A 132 18.99 -11.68 -5.83
CA SER A 132 19.01 -11.87 -4.38
C SER A 132 17.85 -11.17 -3.68
N CYS A 133 17.31 -10.10 -4.28
CA CYS A 133 16.25 -9.27 -3.71
C CYS A 133 15.46 -8.58 -4.83
N ALA A 134 14.14 -8.61 -4.74
CA ALA A 134 13.23 -7.92 -5.67
C ALA A 134 12.56 -6.69 -5.04
N VAL A 135 12.85 -6.36 -3.79
CA VAL A 135 12.20 -5.26 -3.06
C VAL A 135 12.31 -3.91 -3.78
N PRO A 136 13.47 -3.49 -4.34
CA PRO A 136 13.54 -2.21 -5.06
C PRO A 136 12.64 -2.15 -6.29
N ALA A 137 12.54 -3.24 -7.07
CA ALA A 137 11.63 -3.30 -8.22
C ALA A 137 10.16 -3.35 -7.76
N ALA A 138 9.88 -4.07 -6.69
CA ALA A 138 8.55 -4.21 -6.11
C ALA A 138 8.00 -2.86 -5.61
N SER A 139 8.85 -1.98 -5.07
CA SER A 139 8.43 -0.66 -4.61
C SER A 139 7.90 0.22 -5.76
N ILE A 140 8.53 0.17 -6.94
CA ILE A 140 8.07 0.91 -8.12
C ILE A 140 6.76 0.32 -8.68
N ILE A 141 6.61 -1.02 -8.64
CA ILE A 141 5.34 -1.67 -9.00
C ILE A 141 4.22 -1.22 -8.06
N ALA A 142 4.47 -1.22 -6.75
CA ALA A 142 3.50 -0.79 -5.76
C ALA A 142 3.12 0.68 -5.92
N GLU A 143 4.08 1.57 -6.19
CA GLU A 143 3.83 2.98 -6.51
C GLU A 143 2.87 3.10 -7.71
N SER A 144 3.14 2.36 -8.79
CA SER A 144 2.29 2.36 -9.97
C SER A 144 0.87 1.86 -9.67
N MET A 145 0.74 0.79 -8.89
CA MET A 145 -0.56 0.25 -8.46
C MET A 145 -1.32 1.26 -7.59
N LEU A 146 -0.63 1.97 -6.69
CA LEU A 146 -1.23 3.03 -5.90
C LEU A 146 -1.77 4.16 -6.78
N CYS A 147 -1.01 4.59 -7.80
CA CYS A 147 -1.46 5.61 -8.74
C CYS A 147 -2.77 5.23 -9.46
N PHE A 148 -2.92 3.97 -9.90
CA PHE A 148 -4.16 3.50 -10.52
C PHE A 148 -5.35 3.57 -9.55
N VAL A 149 -5.19 3.13 -8.30
CA VAL A 149 -6.25 3.17 -7.30
C VAL A 149 -6.65 4.61 -6.95
N LEU A 150 -5.67 5.48 -6.81
CA LEU A 150 -5.92 6.89 -6.49
C LEU A 150 -6.60 7.60 -7.66
N LEU A 151 -6.15 7.35 -8.90
CA LEU A 151 -6.78 7.92 -10.09
C LEU A 151 -8.25 7.48 -10.22
N ASP A 152 -8.52 6.18 -10.05
CA ASP A 152 -9.89 5.65 -10.06
C ASP A 152 -10.76 6.34 -9.01
N SER A 153 -10.26 6.48 -7.79
CA SER A 153 -10.98 7.15 -6.69
C SER A 153 -11.17 8.65 -6.93
N ILE A 154 -10.23 9.31 -7.60
CA ILE A 154 -10.35 10.72 -8.01
C ILE A 154 -11.42 10.87 -9.08
N LEU A 155 -11.43 10.00 -10.08
CA LEU A 155 -12.43 10.01 -11.15
C LEU A 155 -13.83 9.68 -10.60
N GLU A 156 -13.94 8.74 -9.67
CA GLU A 156 -15.21 8.42 -9.00
C GLU A 156 -15.77 9.62 -8.24
N LYS A 157 -14.91 10.38 -7.54
CA LYS A 157 -15.34 11.52 -6.73
C LYS A 157 -15.65 12.76 -7.56
N PHE A 158 -14.79 13.09 -8.51
CA PHE A 158 -14.84 14.38 -9.22
C PHE A 158 -15.40 14.27 -10.64
N GLY A 159 -15.27 13.11 -11.27
CA GLY A 159 -15.77 12.89 -12.64
C GLY A 159 -15.11 13.77 -13.69
N GLY A 160 -15.76 13.87 -14.85
CA GLY A 160 -15.35 14.71 -15.98
C GLY A 160 -14.85 13.92 -17.18
N ASP A 161 -15.13 14.46 -18.38
CA ASP A 161 -14.75 13.84 -19.66
C ASP A 161 -13.33 14.25 -20.13
N SER A 162 -12.71 15.17 -19.42
CA SER A 162 -11.38 15.67 -19.73
C SER A 162 -10.59 16.04 -18.48
N LEU A 163 -9.25 16.04 -18.61
CA LEU A 163 -8.35 16.45 -17.53
C LEU A 163 -8.64 17.90 -17.04
N ASN A 164 -9.04 18.78 -17.95
CA ASN A 164 -9.36 20.16 -17.61
C ASN A 164 -10.64 20.27 -16.76
N GLN A 165 -11.67 19.46 -17.06
CA GLN A 165 -12.87 19.38 -16.24
C GLN A 165 -12.56 18.80 -14.86
N LEU A 166 -11.82 17.68 -14.82
CA LEU A 166 -11.40 17.05 -13.58
C LEU A 166 -10.67 18.05 -12.66
N LYS A 167 -9.70 18.78 -13.19
CA LYS A 167 -8.95 19.80 -12.43
C LYS A 167 -9.88 20.88 -11.89
N LYS A 168 -10.79 21.41 -12.71
CA LYS A 168 -11.77 22.42 -12.25
C LYS A 168 -12.66 21.89 -11.15
N HIS A 169 -13.15 20.64 -11.25
CA HIS A 169 -13.96 20.03 -10.19
C HIS A 169 -13.17 19.87 -8.89
N MET A 170 -11.89 19.50 -8.98
CA MET A 170 -11.01 19.41 -7.80
C MET A 170 -10.75 20.80 -7.18
N ASP A 171 -10.57 21.84 -8.00
CA ASP A 171 -10.27 23.20 -7.52
C ASP A 171 -11.43 23.85 -6.77
N VAL A 172 -12.68 23.55 -7.14
CA VAL A 172 -13.88 24.03 -6.45
C VAL A 172 -14.30 23.15 -5.28
N SER A 173 -13.62 22.01 -5.08
CA SER A 173 -13.86 21.15 -3.92
C SER A 173 -13.39 21.81 -2.64
N ALA A 174 -14.07 21.52 -1.53
CA ALA A 174 -13.68 22.03 -0.23
C ALA A 174 -12.22 21.64 0.11
N LYS A 175 -11.46 22.62 0.54
CA LYS A 175 -10.08 22.48 1.03
C LYS A 175 -10.13 22.61 2.55
N TYR A 176 -9.78 21.56 3.26
CA TYR A 176 -9.78 21.48 4.72
C TYR A 176 -8.35 21.55 5.26
#